data_f453c8ae331d0f60d7020523459417d4
#
_entry.id   f453c8ae331d0f60d7020523459417d4
#
_cell.length_a   1.000
_cell.length_b   1.000
_cell.length_c   1.000
_cell.angle_alpha   90.00
_cell.angle_beta   90.00
_cell.angle_gamma   90.00
#
_symmetry.space_group_name_H-M   'P 1'
#
loop_
_entity.id
_entity.type
_entity.pdbx_description
1 polymer ?
#
loop_
_entity_poly.entity_id
_entity_poly.type
_entity_poly.pdbx_seq_one_letter_code
_entity_poly.pdbx_strand_id
1 'polypeptide(L)'
;MTRVHEIPNAANAVVVAVQLSVVALCIAECRTANGWWCIVIGAMFVLTLNSVYFAIHEAEHGLLFSNRRCNELAGTILSVLLPAPYTFIRNVHLAHHVHNRSDDEVFDLYFEEDPAWWKKLQFFGILTGGFWLSLVVGNIALAVVPMRWLSKAVEIDRPSAAVVRYVNRRNQWWIRAEAWMVLLFHSTVCWLLGPRAIRYGLMYLVFGMSWSTLQYVHHYGTCRDVLRGAKNLRYGWPLDVLWLNHGWHLTHHLHPTVSWLHLRRVAREDEPRVESLGSAYLKMWRGPLLTSERVQNRYDGYVVQQ
;
A
#
# COMPACT_ATOMS: atom_id res chain seq x y z
N MET A 1 10.03 -30.25 -0.31
CA MET A 1 10.71 -29.33 -1.27
C MET A 1 9.66 -28.40 -1.82
N THR A 2 9.62 -27.18 -1.32
CA THR A 2 8.77 -26.10 -1.88
C THR A 2 9.26 -25.81 -3.29
N ARG A 3 8.40 -26.05 -4.30
CA ARG A 3 8.69 -25.61 -5.68
C ARG A 3 8.88 -24.09 -5.62
N VAL A 4 10.08 -23.61 -5.88
CA VAL A 4 10.31 -22.19 -6.10
C VAL A 4 9.48 -21.80 -7.30
N HIS A 5 8.42 -21.05 -7.11
CA HIS A 5 7.61 -20.55 -8.20
C HIS A 5 8.40 -19.47 -8.94
N GLU A 6 8.54 -19.67 -10.23
CA GLU A 6 9.30 -18.77 -11.10
C GLU A 6 8.62 -17.40 -11.18
N ILE A 7 9.39 -16.31 -11.07
CA ILE A 7 8.85 -14.94 -11.21
C ILE A 7 8.43 -14.74 -12.67
N PRO A 8 7.16 -14.34 -12.93
CA PRO A 8 6.61 -14.25 -14.29
C PRO A 8 7.06 -12.94 -14.98
N ASN A 9 8.37 -12.79 -15.27
CA ASN A 9 8.96 -11.57 -15.81
C ASN A 9 8.21 -10.99 -17.02
N ALA A 10 7.84 -11.84 -17.98
CA ALA A 10 7.15 -11.36 -19.20
C ALA A 10 5.75 -10.84 -18.90
N ALA A 11 4.97 -11.54 -18.06
CA ALA A 11 3.65 -11.09 -17.65
C ALA A 11 3.75 -9.77 -16.87
N ASN A 12 4.70 -9.67 -15.94
CA ASN A 12 4.93 -8.48 -15.15
C ASN A 12 5.36 -7.29 -16.03
N ALA A 13 6.20 -7.50 -17.04
CA ALA A 13 6.58 -6.45 -17.99
C ALA A 13 5.38 -5.92 -18.77
N VAL A 14 4.48 -6.80 -19.24
CA VAL A 14 3.23 -6.41 -19.91
C VAL A 14 2.33 -5.64 -18.95
N VAL A 15 2.15 -6.11 -17.73
CA VAL A 15 1.33 -5.44 -16.71
C VAL A 15 1.85 -4.02 -16.46
N VAL A 16 3.15 -3.87 -16.20
CA VAL A 16 3.78 -2.55 -15.96
C VAL A 16 3.63 -1.63 -17.18
N ALA A 17 3.87 -2.15 -18.39
CA ALA A 17 3.72 -1.35 -19.61
C ALA A 17 2.27 -0.86 -19.80
N VAL A 18 1.28 -1.72 -19.60
CA VAL A 18 -0.14 -1.36 -19.68
C VAL A 18 -0.50 -0.33 -18.61
N GLN A 19 -0.08 -0.54 -17.36
CA GLN A 19 -0.34 0.38 -16.25
C GLN A 19 0.21 1.78 -16.54
N LEU A 20 1.48 1.87 -16.96
CA LEU A 20 2.11 3.15 -17.31
C LEU A 20 1.42 3.83 -18.47
N SER A 21 1.06 3.08 -19.51
CA SER A 21 0.37 3.61 -20.69
C SER A 21 -1.02 4.18 -20.34
N VAL A 22 -1.80 3.45 -19.54
CA VAL A 22 -3.15 3.89 -19.13
C VAL A 22 -3.06 5.12 -18.23
N VAL A 23 -2.14 5.14 -17.26
CA VAL A 23 -1.94 6.31 -16.39
C VAL A 23 -1.52 7.53 -17.21
N ALA A 24 -0.58 7.38 -18.14
CA ALA A 24 -0.15 8.47 -19.03
C ALA A 24 -1.31 8.99 -19.89
N LEU A 25 -2.13 8.09 -20.46
CA LEU A 25 -3.34 8.45 -21.19
C LEU A 25 -4.32 9.23 -20.31
N CYS A 26 -4.62 8.75 -19.10
CA CYS A 26 -5.52 9.44 -18.19
C CYS A 26 -5.02 10.85 -17.83
N ILE A 27 -3.71 11.01 -17.62
CA ILE A 27 -3.10 12.34 -17.36
C ILE A 27 -3.24 13.25 -18.60
N ALA A 28 -2.98 12.72 -19.79
CA ALA A 28 -3.12 13.48 -21.04
C ALA A 28 -4.58 13.92 -21.24
N GLU A 29 -5.55 13.05 -21.00
CA GLU A 29 -6.98 13.32 -21.11
C GLU A 29 -7.50 14.35 -20.09
N CYS A 30 -6.76 14.65 -19.02
CA CYS A 30 -7.09 15.78 -18.16
C CYS A 30 -7.19 17.11 -18.93
N ARG A 31 -6.57 17.21 -20.12
CA ARG A 31 -6.63 18.40 -20.97
C ARG A 31 -7.92 18.51 -21.77
N THR A 32 -8.47 17.40 -22.22
CA THR A 32 -9.52 17.32 -23.24
C THR A 32 -10.84 16.76 -22.72
N ALA A 33 -10.80 15.86 -21.73
CA ALA A 33 -11.99 15.20 -21.19
C ALA A 33 -13.06 16.19 -20.69
N ASN A 34 -14.31 15.97 -21.07
CA ASN A 34 -15.45 16.79 -20.67
C ASN A 34 -16.68 15.94 -20.33
N GLY A 35 -17.57 16.48 -19.50
CA GLY A 35 -18.80 15.81 -19.12
C GLY A 35 -18.58 14.43 -18.48
N TRP A 36 -19.36 13.43 -18.89
CA TRP A 36 -19.30 12.07 -18.37
C TRP A 36 -17.95 11.38 -18.67
N TRP A 37 -17.24 11.82 -19.73
CA TRP A 37 -15.94 11.28 -20.06
C TRP A 37 -14.90 11.49 -18.93
N CYS A 38 -15.00 12.60 -18.19
CA CYS A 38 -14.18 12.81 -17.00
C CYS A 38 -14.38 11.71 -15.95
N ILE A 39 -15.61 11.19 -15.80
CA ILE A 39 -15.91 10.11 -14.85
C ILE A 39 -15.26 8.80 -15.31
N VAL A 40 -15.35 8.49 -16.61
CA VAL A 40 -14.71 7.28 -17.18
C VAL A 40 -13.19 7.32 -16.98
N ILE A 41 -12.56 8.43 -17.36
CA ILE A 41 -11.10 8.61 -17.20
C ILE A 41 -10.72 8.55 -15.71
N GLY A 42 -11.48 9.18 -14.83
CA GLY A 42 -11.27 9.12 -13.39
C GLY A 42 -11.36 7.69 -12.84
N ALA A 43 -12.37 6.92 -13.26
CA ALA A 43 -12.53 5.53 -12.87
C ALA A 43 -11.38 4.64 -13.39
N MET A 44 -11.00 4.81 -14.67
CA MET A 44 -9.84 4.11 -15.25
C MET A 44 -8.56 4.43 -14.47
N PHE A 45 -8.33 5.70 -14.16
CA PHE A 45 -7.18 6.13 -13.38
C PHE A 45 -7.13 5.48 -12.01
N VAL A 46 -8.24 5.53 -11.25
CA VAL A 46 -8.34 4.95 -9.90
C VAL A 46 -8.10 3.44 -9.91
N LEU A 47 -8.74 2.71 -10.84
CA LEU A 47 -8.58 1.27 -10.96
C LEU A 47 -7.13 0.89 -11.33
N THR A 48 -6.54 1.63 -12.29
CA THR A 48 -5.18 1.37 -12.75
C THR A 48 -4.15 1.75 -11.69
N LEU A 49 -4.34 2.86 -10.98
CA LEU A 49 -3.36 3.28 -9.98
C LEU A 49 -3.37 2.36 -8.74
N ASN A 50 -4.51 1.76 -8.37
CA ASN A 50 -4.53 0.67 -7.40
C ASN A 50 -3.77 -0.57 -7.94
N SER A 51 -3.91 -0.87 -9.24
CA SER A 51 -3.11 -1.95 -9.87
C SER A 51 -1.61 -1.65 -9.85
N VAL A 52 -1.21 -0.41 -10.07
CA VAL A 52 0.19 0.07 -9.93
C VAL A 52 0.69 -0.19 -8.51
N TYR A 53 -0.11 0.14 -7.48
CA TYR A 53 0.26 -0.15 -6.10
C TYR A 53 0.54 -1.64 -5.87
N PHE A 54 -0.26 -2.54 -6.43
CA PHE A 54 -0.01 -3.98 -6.29
C PHE A 54 1.21 -4.46 -7.07
N ALA A 55 1.59 -3.80 -8.15
CA ALA A 55 2.87 -4.04 -8.82
C ALA A 55 4.06 -3.52 -7.97
N ILE A 56 3.91 -2.38 -7.28
CA ILE A 56 4.90 -1.90 -6.31
C ILE A 56 5.06 -2.91 -5.17
N HIS A 57 3.96 -3.44 -4.64
CA HIS A 57 3.95 -4.45 -3.60
C HIS A 57 4.71 -5.74 -4.02
N GLU A 58 4.55 -6.21 -5.24
CA GLU A 58 5.39 -7.29 -5.79
C GLU A 58 6.88 -6.89 -5.84
N ALA A 59 7.18 -5.65 -6.22
CA ALA A 59 8.56 -5.15 -6.22
C ALA A 59 9.14 -5.06 -4.81
N GLU A 60 8.36 -4.71 -3.79
CA GLU A 60 8.75 -4.66 -2.39
C GLU A 60 9.26 -6.01 -1.88
N HIS A 61 8.63 -7.10 -2.34
CA HIS A 61 9.05 -8.48 -2.08
C HIS A 61 10.15 -8.99 -3.02
N GLY A 62 10.58 -8.21 -4.01
CA GLY A 62 11.54 -8.64 -5.02
C GLY A 62 10.95 -9.62 -6.04
N LEU A 63 9.63 -9.63 -6.23
CA LEU A 63 8.86 -10.57 -7.05
C LEU A 63 8.36 -9.97 -8.38
N LEU A 64 8.57 -8.66 -8.61
CA LEU A 64 8.17 -8.04 -9.87
C LEU A 64 9.11 -8.45 -11.01
N PHE A 65 10.43 -8.48 -10.76
CA PHE A 65 11.43 -8.96 -11.72
C PHE A 65 12.52 -9.81 -11.04
N SER A 66 12.93 -10.91 -11.69
CA SER A 66 13.99 -11.77 -11.18
C SER A 66 15.37 -11.09 -11.15
N ASN A 67 15.61 -10.13 -12.05
CA ASN A 67 16.79 -9.27 -11.97
C ASN A 67 16.56 -8.20 -10.92
N ARG A 68 17.37 -8.22 -9.84
CA ARG A 68 17.25 -7.29 -8.71
C ARG A 68 17.28 -5.82 -9.14
N ARG A 69 18.17 -5.43 -10.07
CA ARG A 69 18.27 -4.03 -10.52
C ARG A 69 17.03 -3.59 -11.29
N CYS A 70 16.50 -4.47 -12.13
CA CYS A 70 15.24 -4.20 -12.85
C CYS A 70 14.07 -4.08 -11.87
N ASN A 71 14.02 -4.94 -10.85
CA ASN A 71 13.00 -4.91 -9.80
C ASN A 71 13.01 -3.59 -9.02
N GLU A 72 14.17 -3.17 -8.51
CA GLU A 72 14.35 -1.92 -7.78
C GLU A 72 14.00 -0.70 -8.66
N LEU A 73 14.48 -0.68 -9.91
CA LEU A 73 14.19 0.41 -10.84
C LEU A 73 12.70 0.51 -11.14
N ALA A 74 12.04 -0.61 -11.43
CA ALA A 74 10.61 -0.64 -11.70
C ALA A 74 9.79 -0.20 -10.46
N GLY A 75 10.14 -0.71 -9.27
CA GLY A 75 9.52 -0.27 -8.01
C GLY A 75 9.66 1.24 -7.81
N THR A 76 10.85 1.80 -8.03
CA THR A 76 11.10 3.25 -7.93
C THR A 76 10.28 4.06 -8.93
N ILE A 77 10.23 3.65 -10.21
CA ILE A 77 9.45 4.35 -11.24
C ILE A 77 7.95 4.30 -10.92
N LEU A 78 7.43 3.14 -10.55
CA LEU A 78 6.01 2.97 -10.23
C LEU A 78 5.62 3.77 -8.97
N SER A 79 6.49 3.82 -7.96
CA SER A 79 6.21 4.53 -6.70
C SER A 79 6.15 6.05 -6.87
N VAL A 80 6.77 6.61 -7.91
CA VAL A 80 6.58 8.03 -8.26
C VAL A 80 5.10 8.33 -8.53
N LEU A 81 4.38 7.38 -9.16
CA LEU A 81 2.93 7.51 -9.39
C LEU A 81 2.11 7.34 -8.11
N LEU A 82 2.61 6.63 -7.10
CA LEU A 82 1.95 6.45 -5.80
C LEU A 82 2.11 7.63 -4.85
N PRO A 83 2.71 8.69 -5.15
CA PRO A 83 3.39 9.79 -4.46
C PRO A 83 4.11 9.39 -3.14
N ALA A 84 4.95 8.36 -3.22
CA ALA A 84 5.74 7.92 -2.07
C ALA A 84 7.14 7.41 -2.47
N PRO A 85 8.17 7.59 -1.63
CA PRO A 85 9.49 7.03 -1.88
C PRO A 85 9.46 5.49 -1.82
N TYR A 86 9.91 4.81 -2.86
CA TYR A 86 9.92 3.34 -2.93
C TYR A 86 10.68 2.69 -1.78
N THR A 87 11.88 3.16 -1.49
CA THR A 87 12.70 2.62 -0.40
C THR A 87 12.00 2.75 0.96
N PHE A 88 11.25 3.83 1.18
CA PHE A 88 10.49 4.03 2.41
C PHE A 88 9.32 3.04 2.51
N ILE A 89 8.44 2.98 1.51
CA ILE A 89 7.26 2.10 1.55
C ILE A 89 7.66 0.64 1.60
N ARG A 90 8.71 0.22 0.90
CA ARG A 90 9.27 -1.12 0.98
C ARG A 90 9.70 -1.49 2.41
N ASN A 91 10.45 -0.61 3.08
CA ASN A 91 10.90 -0.87 4.45
C ASN A 91 9.70 -1.02 5.40
N VAL A 92 8.68 -0.15 5.27
CA VAL A 92 7.47 -0.19 6.08
C VAL A 92 6.68 -1.48 5.79
N HIS A 93 6.53 -1.85 4.52
CA HIS A 93 5.79 -3.04 4.13
C HIS A 93 6.46 -4.34 4.60
N LEU A 94 7.77 -4.47 4.43
CA LEU A 94 8.50 -5.64 4.94
C LEU A 94 8.46 -5.73 6.47
N ALA A 95 8.50 -4.58 7.16
CA ALA A 95 8.32 -4.53 8.61
C ALA A 95 6.88 -4.92 9.00
N HIS A 96 5.87 -4.52 8.22
CA HIS A 96 4.49 -4.95 8.42
C HIS A 96 4.37 -6.48 8.46
N HIS A 97 5.01 -7.22 7.56
CA HIS A 97 5.00 -8.68 7.59
C HIS A 97 5.55 -9.30 8.88
N VAL A 98 6.48 -8.63 9.56
CA VAL A 98 7.11 -9.11 10.81
C VAL A 98 6.36 -8.66 12.06
N HIS A 99 5.61 -7.56 11.97
CA HIS A 99 4.93 -6.93 13.10
C HIS A 99 3.41 -6.92 12.98
N ASN A 100 2.89 -7.55 11.92
CA ASN A 100 1.46 -7.62 11.66
C ASN A 100 0.68 -7.99 12.93
N ARG A 101 -0.37 -7.20 13.23
CA ARG A 101 -1.26 -7.39 14.39
C ARG A 101 -0.60 -7.25 15.78
N SER A 102 0.66 -6.82 15.87
CA SER A 102 1.28 -6.46 17.15
C SER A 102 0.69 -5.15 17.70
N ASP A 103 1.07 -4.80 18.94
CA ASP A 103 0.62 -3.54 19.57
C ASP A 103 1.02 -2.29 18.77
N ASP A 104 2.07 -2.37 17.96
CA ASP A 104 2.54 -1.28 17.11
C ASP A 104 1.81 -1.19 15.75
N GLU A 105 1.10 -2.25 15.33
CA GLU A 105 0.44 -2.33 14.01
C GLU A 105 -1.05 -2.68 14.07
N VAL A 106 -1.72 -2.38 15.18
CA VAL A 106 -3.14 -2.59 15.31
C VAL A 106 -3.90 -1.27 15.24
N PHE A 107 -4.71 -1.10 14.19
CA PHE A 107 -5.51 0.11 13.98
C PHE A 107 -6.99 -0.08 14.30
N ASP A 108 -7.48 -1.32 14.28
CA ASP A 108 -8.87 -1.68 14.60
C ASP A 108 -9.10 -1.99 16.09
N LEU A 109 -8.07 -1.84 16.90
CA LEU A 109 -8.12 -2.02 18.34
C LEU A 109 -7.44 -0.84 19.05
N TYR A 110 -7.88 -0.59 20.28
CA TYR A 110 -7.23 0.37 21.19
C TYR A 110 -7.26 -0.16 22.63
N PHE A 111 -6.36 0.34 23.47
CA PHE A 111 -6.22 -0.04 24.86
C PHE A 111 -6.85 1.01 25.78
N GLU A 112 -7.06 0.67 27.05
CA GLU A 112 -7.67 1.61 28.03
C GLU A 112 -6.92 2.93 28.18
N GLU A 113 -5.58 2.89 28.09
CA GLU A 113 -4.72 4.08 28.15
C GLU A 113 -4.71 4.91 26.89
N ASP A 114 -5.17 4.38 25.75
CA ASP A 114 -5.19 5.11 24.49
C ASP A 114 -6.36 6.12 24.48
N PRO A 115 -6.17 7.35 23.97
CA PRO A 115 -7.27 8.27 23.78
C PRO A 115 -8.22 7.76 22.68
N ALA A 116 -9.36 7.19 23.09
CA ALA A 116 -10.31 6.51 22.17
C ALA A 116 -10.75 7.39 20.99
N TRP A 117 -10.92 8.73 21.21
CA TRP A 117 -11.27 9.67 20.14
C TRP A 117 -10.19 9.74 19.06
N TRP A 118 -8.91 9.71 19.47
CA TRP A 118 -7.78 9.74 18.55
C TRP A 118 -7.68 8.44 17.72
N LYS A 119 -7.84 7.29 18.38
CA LYS A 119 -7.88 5.99 17.69
C LYS A 119 -9.03 5.87 16.69
N LYS A 120 -10.20 6.37 17.05
CA LYS A 120 -11.33 6.49 16.12
C LYS A 120 -11.03 7.42 14.95
N LEU A 121 -10.43 8.58 15.20
CA LEU A 121 -10.05 9.52 14.14
C LEU A 121 -9.04 8.88 13.17
N GLN A 122 -8.00 8.21 13.67
CA GLN A 122 -7.02 7.50 12.86
C GLN A 122 -7.70 6.40 12.01
N PHE A 123 -8.52 5.57 12.64
CA PHE A 123 -9.18 4.46 11.97
C PHE A 123 -10.15 4.93 10.88
N PHE A 124 -11.03 5.88 11.19
CA PHE A 124 -11.94 6.46 10.19
C PHE A 124 -11.19 7.28 9.13
N GLY A 125 -10.02 7.82 9.47
CA GLY A 125 -9.08 8.38 8.50
C GLY A 125 -8.65 7.36 7.43
N ILE A 126 -8.42 6.10 7.82
CA ILE A 126 -8.13 5.01 6.86
C ILE A 126 -9.30 4.84 5.88
N LEU A 127 -10.55 4.89 6.33
CA LEU A 127 -11.74 4.71 5.49
C LEU A 127 -12.04 5.90 4.56
N THR A 128 -11.54 7.08 4.90
CA THR A 128 -11.89 8.34 4.20
C THR A 128 -10.73 8.99 3.46
N GLY A 129 -9.61 8.26 3.29
CA GLY A 129 -8.44 8.75 2.54
C GLY A 129 -7.39 9.47 3.38
N GLY A 130 -7.56 9.57 4.69
CA GLY A 130 -6.60 10.24 5.58
C GLY A 130 -5.25 9.53 5.63
N PHE A 131 -5.22 8.21 5.45
CA PHE A 131 -3.95 7.47 5.39
C PHE A 131 -3.15 7.83 4.12
N TRP A 132 -3.84 7.97 2.97
CA TRP A 132 -3.18 8.47 1.76
C TRP A 132 -2.68 9.92 1.91
N LEU A 133 -3.49 10.78 2.54
CA LEU A 133 -3.08 12.16 2.81
C LEU A 133 -1.84 12.20 3.71
N SER A 134 -1.76 11.33 4.72
CA SER A 134 -0.57 11.21 5.57
C SER A 134 0.67 10.76 4.78
N LEU A 135 0.49 9.90 3.77
CA LEU A 135 1.57 9.49 2.86
C LEU A 135 2.09 10.68 2.03
N VAL A 136 1.19 11.50 1.47
CA VAL A 136 1.55 12.71 0.70
C VAL A 136 2.29 13.71 1.57
N VAL A 137 1.76 14.01 2.77
CA VAL A 137 2.42 14.90 3.73
C VAL A 137 3.75 14.31 4.20
N GLY A 138 3.78 13.01 4.44
CA GLY A 138 4.99 12.28 4.81
C GLY A 138 6.07 12.36 3.72
N ASN A 139 5.69 12.26 2.44
CA ASN A 139 6.65 12.43 1.34
C ASN A 139 7.29 13.82 1.33
N ILE A 140 6.49 14.88 1.53
CA ILE A 140 7.01 16.25 1.64
C ILE A 140 7.96 16.35 2.84
N ALA A 141 7.57 15.81 3.98
CA ALA A 141 8.40 15.81 5.18
C ALA A 141 9.72 15.04 4.97
N LEU A 142 9.69 13.87 4.34
CA LEU A 142 10.89 13.08 4.00
C LEU A 142 11.83 13.82 3.05
N ALA A 143 11.30 14.64 2.13
CA ALA A 143 12.10 15.44 1.23
C ALA A 143 12.89 16.55 1.94
N VAL A 144 12.30 17.23 2.93
CA VAL A 144 12.85 18.47 3.48
C VAL A 144 13.26 18.40 4.97
N VAL A 145 12.61 17.54 5.78
CA VAL A 145 12.85 17.46 7.21
C VAL A 145 13.97 16.45 7.52
N PRO A 146 14.94 16.79 8.38
CA PRO A 146 15.92 15.82 8.86
C PRO A 146 15.26 14.64 9.60
N MET A 147 15.70 13.41 9.29
CA MET A 147 15.12 12.18 9.87
C MET A 147 15.07 12.20 11.41
N ARG A 148 16.08 12.80 12.06
CA ARG A 148 16.13 12.96 13.52
C ARG A 148 14.98 13.78 14.11
N TRP A 149 14.42 14.72 13.33
CA TRP A 149 13.27 15.53 13.76
C TRP A 149 11.96 14.82 13.46
N LEU A 150 11.90 14.08 12.34
CA LEU A 150 10.75 13.24 12.01
C LEU A 150 10.54 12.16 13.07
N SER A 151 11.61 11.46 13.50
CA SER A 151 11.50 10.43 14.54
C SER A 151 10.94 10.98 15.85
N LYS A 152 11.34 12.20 16.26
CA LYS A 152 10.80 12.87 17.45
C LYS A 152 9.34 13.27 17.28
N ALA A 153 8.97 13.79 16.10
CA ALA A 153 7.62 14.27 15.86
C ALA A 153 6.57 13.16 15.89
N VAL A 154 6.95 11.93 15.53
CA VAL A 154 6.04 10.76 15.47
C VAL A 154 6.03 9.92 16.75
N GLU A 155 6.88 10.22 17.76
CA GLU A 155 6.91 9.51 19.06
C GLU A 155 5.61 9.63 19.85
N ILE A 156 4.74 10.56 19.47
CA ILE A 156 3.44 10.81 20.11
C ILE A 156 2.46 9.66 19.89
N ASP A 157 2.62 8.92 18.80
CA ASP A 157 1.71 7.85 18.37
C ASP A 157 2.49 6.58 18.04
N ARG A 158 2.14 5.44 18.68
CA ARG A 158 2.86 4.18 18.53
C ARG A 158 2.98 3.70 17.09
N PRO A 159 1.89 3.61 16.30
CA PRO A 159 1.99 3.16 14.91
C PRO A 159 2.86 4.08 14.06
N SER A 160 2.75 5.40 14.23
CA SER A 160 3.57 6.35 13.50
C SER A 160 5.05 6.26 13.88
N ALA A 161 5.36 6.07 15.16
CA ALA A 161 6.71 5.85 15.65
C ALA A 161 7.31 4.54 15.11
N ALA A 162 6.50 3.47 15.03
CA ALA A 162 6.90 2.20 14.46
C ALA A 162 7.35 2.35 13.01
N VAL A 163 6.53 3.01 12.16
CA VAL A 163 6.86 3.28 10.76
C VAL A 163 8.23 3.92 10.59
N VAL A 164 8.57 4.92 11.40
CA VAL A 164 9.87 5.60 11.30
C VAL A 164 11.01 4.76 11.86
N ARG A 165 10.76 3.93 12.88
CA ARG A 165 11.77 2.99 13.42
C ARG A 165 12.24 1.96 12.39
N TYR A 166 11.38 1.57 11.45
CA TYR A 166 11.71 0.60 10.39
C TYR A 166 12.57 1.20 9.29
N VAL A 167 12.70 2.51 9.23
CA VAL A 167 13.54 3.18 8.22
C VAL A 167 15.01 2.97 8.55
N ASN A 168 15.71 2.22 7.71
CA ASN A 168 17.14 2.06 7.83
C ASN A 168 17.85 3.41 7.57
N ARG A 169 18.61 3.91 8.55
CA ARG A 169 19.33 5.19 8.45
C ARG A 169 20.33 5.23 7.30
N ARG A 170 20.83 4.08 6.85
CA ARG A 170 21.73 3.99 5.68
C ARG A 170 21.02 4.39 4.38
N ASN A 171 19.72 4.20 4.32
CA ASN A 171 18.90 4.48 3.14
C ASN A 171 18.30 5.90 3.13
N GLN A 172 18.54 6.72 4.15
CA GLN A 172 17.90 8.04 4.28
C GLN A 172 18.13 8.98 3.09
N TRP A 173 19.29 8.90 2.46
CA TRP A 173 19.62 9.72 1.28
C TRP A 173 18.87 9.28 0.04
N TRP A 174 18.72 7.96 -0.15
CA TRP A 174 17.89 7.40 -1.23
C TRP A 174 16.43 7.76 -1.05
N ILE A 175 15.89 7.57 0.14
CA ILE A 175 14.51 7.97 0.48
C ILE A 175 14.28 9.46 0.16
N ARG A 176 15.24 10.32 0.51
CA ARG A 176 15.14 11.76 0.21
C ARG A 176 15.20 12.05 -1.29
N ALA A 177 16.10 11.39 -2.01
CA ALA A 177 16.20 11.54 -3.47
C ALA A 177 14.90 11.10 -4.16
N GLU A 178 14.37 9.95 -3.78
CA GLU A 178 13.08 9.43 -4.27
C GLU A 178 11.93 10.39 -3.93
N ALA A 179 11.90 10.94 -2.70
CA ALA A 179 10.89 11.93 -2.31
C ALA A 179 10.94 13.20 -3.19
N TRP A 180 12.12 13.69 -3.52
CA TRP A 180 12.29 14.79 -4.47
C TRP A 180 11.88 14.41 -5.88
N MET A 181 12.15 13.19 -6.35
CA MET A 181 11.67 12.70 -7.66
C MET A 181 10.13 12.73 -7.72
N VAL A 182 9.46 12.28 -6.66
CA VAL A 182 8.00 12.36 -6.53
C VAL A 182 7.52 13.81 -6.64
N LEU A 183 8.08 14.72 -5.84
CA LEU A 183 7.69 16.13 -5.86
C LEU A 183 7.92 16.78 -7.24
N LEU A 184 9.06 16.50 -7.85
CA LEU A 184 9.40 17.03 -9.17
C LEU A 184 8.42 16.52 -10.24
N PHE A 185 8.12 15.23 -10.24
CA PHE A 185 7.19 14.64 -11.20
C PHE A 185 5.81 15.28 -11.09
N HIS A 186 5.19 15.27 -9.89
CA HIS A 186 3.84 15.81 -9.70
C HIS A 186 3.77 17.31 -9.97
N SER A 187 4.80 18.08 -9.55
CA SER A 187 4.88 19.51 -9.84
C SER A 187 4.97 19.78 -11.36
N THR A 188 5.76 18.97 -12.07
CA THR A 188 5.89 19.07 -13.53
C THR A 188 4.56 18.76 -14.21
N VAL A 189 3.88 17.67 -13.80
CA VAL A 189 2.54 17.34 -14.35
C VAL A 189 1.55 18.47 -14.10
N CYS A 190 1.49 19.01 -12.88
CA CYS A 190 0.61 20.14 -12.55
C CYS A 190 0.94 21.37 -13.37
N TRP A 191 2.21 21.70 -13.55
CA TRP A 191 2.65 22.82 -14.39
C TRP A 191 2.23 22.64 -15.85
N LEU A 192 2.44 21.45 -16.43
CA LEU A 192 2.04 21.13 -17.81
C LEU A 192 0.52 21.16 -18.03
N LEU A 193 -0.27 20.80 -17.03
CA LEU A 193 -1.73 20.83 -17.10
C LEU A 193 -2.31 22.23 -16.87
N GLY A 194 -1.57 23.12 -16.21
CA GLY A 194 -2.04 24.46 -15.85
C GLY A 194 -3.34 24.45 -15.05
N PRO A 195 -4.36 25.24 -15.41
CA PRO A 195 -5.63 25.27 -14.67
C PRO A 195 -6.36 23.91 -14.59
N ARG A 196 -6.06 23.00 -15.52
CA ARG A 196 -6.64 21.64 -15.54
C ARG A 196 -6.00 20.67 -14.54
N ALA A 197 -4.93 21.08 -13.85
CA ALA A 197 -4.33 20.32 -12.74
C ALA A 197 -5.33 19.97 -11.65
N ILE A 198 -6.42 20.74 -11.51
CA ILE A 198 -7.52 20.40 -10.58
C ILE A 198 -8.13 19.03 -10.88
N ARG A 199 -8.26 18.64 -12.15
CA ARG A 199 -8.80 17.32 -12.55
C ARG A 199 -7.85 16.19 -12.11
N TYR A 200 -6.56 16.41 -12.32
CA TYR A 200 -5.50 15.51 -11.84
C TYR A 200 -5.55 15.34 -10.33
N GLY A 201 -5.65 16.46 -9.60
CA GLY A 201 -5.81 16.43 -8.13
C GLY A 201 -7.06 15.68 -7.67
N LEU A 202 -8.21 15.86 -8.36
CA LEU A 202 -9.45 15.14 -8.05
C LEU A 202 -9.32 13.63 -8.31
N MET A 203 -8.65 13.21 -9.40
CA MET A 203 -8.40 11.79 -9.65
C MET A 203 -7.54 11.18 -8.53
N TYR A 204 -6.50 11.89 -8.07
CA TYR A 204 -5.69 11.43 -6.93
C TYR A 204 -6.44 11.43 -5.60
N LEU A 205 -7.36 12.36 -5.39
CA LEU A 205 -8.21 12.37 -4.20
C LEU A 205 -9.09 11.10 -4.15
N VAL A 206 -9.77 10.78 -5.25
CA VAL A 206 -10.62 9.57 -5.33
C VAL A 206 -9.78 8.30 -5.24
N PHE A 207 -8.63 8.26 -5.90
CA PHE A 207 -7.66 7.17 -5.74
C PHE A 207 -7.24 7.02 -4.27
N GLY A 208 -6.87 8.10 -3.62
CA GLY A 208 -6.41 8.10 -2.25
C GLY A 208 -7.43 7.55 -1.26
N MET A 209 -8.72 7.84 -1.47
CA MET A 209 -9.80 7.27 -0.66
C MET A 209 -9.89 5.74 -0.83
N SER A 210 -9.85 5.24 -2.08
CA SER A 210 -9.91 3.80 -2.35
C SER A 210 -8.66 3.08 -1.85
N TRP A 211 -7.48 3.61 -2.15
CA TRP A 211 -6.20 3.04 -1.73
C TRP A 211 -6.07 2.97 -0.21
N SER A 212 -6.41 4.05 0.47
CA SER A 212 -6.34 4.14 1.94
C SER A 212 -7.14 3.03 2.62
N THR A 213 -8.35 2.79 2.12
CA THR A 213 -9.24 1.71 2.61
C THR A 213 -8.62 0.32 2.38
N LEU A 214 -8.04 0.09 1.21
CA LEU A 214 -7.45 -1.21 0.85
C LEU A 214 -6.26 -1.59 1.74
N GLN A 215 -5.60 -0.62 2.40
CA GLN A 215 -4.46 -0.90 3.27
C GLN A 215 -4.82 -1.71 4.52
N TYR A 216 -6.08 -1.68 4.97
CA TYR A 216 -6.44 -2.34 6.23
C TYR A 216 -7.62 -3.32 6.13
N VAL A 217 -8.31 -3.37 5.00
CA VAL A 217 -9.52 -4.20 4.83
C VAL A 217 -9.25 -5.71 5.03
N HIS A 218 -8.05 -6.16 4.75
CA HIS A 218 -7.63 -7.54 4.94
C HIS A 218 -7.27 -7.90 6.39
N HIS A 219 -7.02 -6.90 7.24
CA HIS A 219 -6.58 -7.07 8.62
C HIS A 219 -7.68 -6.81 9.65
N TYR A 220 -8.71 -6.05 9.27
CA TYR A 220 -9.79 -5.69 10.18
C TYR A 220 -10.50 -6.90 10.77
N GLY A 221 -10.53 -6.98 12.13
CA GLY A 221 -11.21 -8.04 12.86
C GLY A 221 -10.59 -9.43 12.73
N THR A 222 -9.32 -9.53 12.36
CA THR A 222 -8.57 -10.80 12.34
C THR A 222 -7.91 -11.07 13.71
N CYS A 223 -7.46 -12.31 13.92
CA CYS A 223 -6.71 -12.68 15.13
C CYS A 223 -5.40 -11.88 15.23
N ARG A 224 -4.88 -11.75 16.44
CA ARG A 224 -3.62 -11.07 16.73
C ARG A 224 -2.43 -12.01 16.59
N ASP A 225 -2.23 -12.48 15.36
CA ASP A 225 -1.16 -13.39 14.98
C ASP A 225 -0.41 -12.83 13.77
N VAL A 226 0.92 -12.84 13.81
CA VAL A 226 1.77 -12.25 12.76
C VAL A 226 1.52 -12.88 11.40
N LEU A 227 1.36 -14.20 11.34
CA LEU A 227 1.20 -14.94 10.08
C LEU A 227 -0.27 -15.02 9.65
N ARG A 228 -1.18 -15.28 10.59
CA ARG A 228 -2.60 -15.51 10.32
C ARG A 228 -3.49 -14.27 10.56
N GLY A 229 -2.88 -13.14 10.90
CA GLY A 229 -3.57 -11.87 11.14
C GLY A 229 -4.00 -11.14 9.88
N ALA A 230 -4.36 -11.88 8.85
CA ALA A 230 -4.92 -11.39 7.60
C ALA A 230 -6.05 -12.31 7.15
N LYS A 231 -6.79 -11.91 6.10
CA LYS A 231 -7.86 -12.73 5.48
C LYS A 231 -7.84 -12.62 3.96
N ASN A 232 -8.24 -13.71 3.30
CA ASN A 232 -8.49 -13.72 1.86
C ASN A 232 -9.89 -13.16 1.57
N LEU A 233 -10.00 -12.25 0.60
CA LEU A 233 -11.27 -11.61 0.19
C LEU A 233 -11.62 -11.93 -1.25
N ARG A 234 -12.92 -11.98 -1.55
CA ARG A 234 -13.43 -12.11 -2.93
C ARG A 234 -13.54 -10.73 -3.57
N TYR A 235 -12.73 -10.44 -4.57
CA TYR A 235 -12.82 -9.20 -5.35
C TYR A 235 -13.74 -9.35 -6.57
N GLY A 236 -13.91 -10.58 -7.07
CA GLY A 236 -14.51 -10.86 -8.37
C GLY A 236 -13.46 -10.91 -9.49
N TRP A 237 -13.73 -11.76 -10.49
CA TRP A 237 -12.74 -12.10 -11.52
C TRP A 237 -12.05 -10.88 -12.18
N PRO A 238 -12.73 -9.82 -12.62
CA PRO A 238 -12.03 -8.71 -13.27
C PRO A 238 -11.04 -8.01 -12.34
N LEU A 239 -11.42 -7.76 -11.08
CA LEU A 239 -10.56 -7.10 -10.10
C LEU A 239 -9.45 -8.02 -9.59
N ASP A 240 -9.68 -9.34 -9.48
CA ASP A 240 -8.63 -10.29 -9.11
C ASP A 240 -7.46 -10.21 -10.09
N VAL A 241 -7.74 -10.17 -11.41
CA VAL A 241 -6.70 -10.05 -12.43
C VAL A 241 -6.08 -8.65 -12.45
N LEU A 242 -6.91 -7.61 -12.48
CA LEU A 242 -6.47 -6.23 -12.56
C LEU A 242 -5.60 -5.84 -11.36
N TRP A 243 -5.92 -6.35 -10.19
CA TRP A 243 -5.24 -6.06 -8.91
C TRP A 243 -4.33 -7.21 -8.46
N LEU A 244 -3.74 -7.92 -9.42
CA LEU A 244 -2.67 -8.90 -9.23
C LEU A 244 -2.97 -9.91 -8.11
N ASN A 245 -4.19 -10.47 -8.09
CA ASN A 245 -4.62 -11.46 -7.11
C ASN A 245 -4.46 -11.02 -5.63
N HIS A 246 -4.37 -9.72 -5.35
CA HIS A 246 -4.19 -9.22 -3.99
C HIS A 246 -5.30 -9.66 -3.01
N GLY A 247 -6.46 -10.06 -3.52
CA GLY A 247 -7.52 -10.68 -2.72
C GLY A 247 -7.07 -11.95 -1.97
N TRP A 248 -5.95 -12.59 -2.34
CA TRP A 248 -5.32 -13.70 -1.63
C TRP A 248 -4.31 -13.24 -0.57
N HIS A 249 -4.66 -12.25 0.22
CA HIS A 249 -3.75 -11.55 1.12
C HIS A 249 -3.27 -12.38 2.31
N LEU A 250 -4.13 -13.22 2.92
CA LEU A 250 -3.68 -14.19 3.93
C LEU A 250 -2.67 -15.18 3.34
N THR A 251 -2.98 -15.71 2.15
CA THR A 251 -2.06 -16.62 1.45
C THR A 251 -0.72 -15.93 1.15
N HIS A 252 -0.76 -14.64 0.80
CA HIS A 252 0.44 -13.84 0.62
C HIS A 252 1.23 -13.70 1.93
N HIS A 253 0.59 -13.41 3.07
CA HIS A 253 1.27 -13.34 4.37
C HIS A 253 1.93 -14.65 4.77
N LEU A 254 1.31 -15.79 4.43
CA LEU A 254 1.87 -17.12 4.69
C LEU A 254 2.98 -17.50 3.70
N HIS A 255 2.96 -16.95 2.50
CA HIS A 255 3.87 -17.25 1.40
C HIS A 255 4.40 -15.98 0.71
N PRO A 256 5.09 -15.07 1.43
CA PRO A 256 5.47 -13.74 0.91
C PRO A 256 6.53 -13.78 -0.20
N THR A 257 7.09 -14.95 -0.49
CA THR A 257 8.05 -15.19 -1.58
C THR A 257 7.40 -15.78 -2.84
N VAL A 258 6.07 -15.90 -2.85
CA VAL A 258 5.29 -16.41 -3.99
C VAL A 258 4.68 -15.25 -4.75
N SER A 259 5.02 -15.12 -6.05
CA SER A 259 4.46 -14.07 -6.90
C SER A 259 2.94 -14.18 -7.06
N TRP A 260 2.28 -13.04 -7.23
CA TRP A 260 0.83 -12.87 -7.37
C TRP A 260 0.16 -13.89 -8.30
N LEU A 261 0.83 -14.28 -9.39
CA LEU A 261 0.27 -15.20 -10.40
C LEU A 261 0.04 -16.60 -9.83
N HIS A 262 0.78 -16.98 -8.80
CA HIS A 262 0.79 -18.32 -8.22
C HIS A 262 0.03 -18.41 -6.89
N LEU A 263 -0.33 -17.29 -6.25
CA LEU A 263 -0.98 -17.26 -4.93
C LEU A 263 -2.22 -18.18 -4.86
N ARG A 264 -3.10 -18.12 -5.88
CA ARG A 264 -4.29 -18.99 -5.94
C ARG A 264 -3.96 -20.47 -5.94
N ARG A 265 -2.78 -20.87 -6.47
CA ARG A 265 -2.37 -22.27 -6.58
C ARG A 265 -1.75 -22.83 -5.30
N VAL A 266 -1.21 -21.94 -4.46
CA VAL A 266 -0.59 -22.32 -3.18
C VAL A 266 -1.53 -22.18 -2.00
N ALA A 267 -2.66 -21.49 -2.19
CA ALA A 267 -3.70 -21.34 -1.18
C ALA A 267 -4.22 -22.72 -0.76
N ARG A 268 -4.28 -22.95 0.55
CA ARG A 268 -4.75 -24.20 1.15
C ARG A 268 -6.26 -24.16 1.36
N GLU A 269 -6.86 -25.34 1.63
CA GLU A 269 -8.30 -25.45 1.92
C GLU A 269 -8.70 -24.73 3.20
N ASP A 270 -7.79 -24.62 4.18
CA ASP A 270 -8.00 -23.89 5.44
C ASP A 270 -7.78 -22.37 5.32
N GLU A 271 -7.50 -21.87 4.11
CA GLU A 271 -7.32 -20.46 3.76
C GLU A 271 -8.40 -19.94 2.79
N PRO A 272 -9.69 -20.11 3.09
CA PRO A 272 -10.75 -19.75 2.16
C PRO A 272 -10.86 -18.23 1.98
N ARG A 273 -11.46 -17.80 0.87
CA ARG A 273 -11.91 -16.41 0.67
C ARG A 273 -13.23 -16.20 1.44
N VAL A 274 -13.11 -15.72 2.68
CA VAL A 274 -14.19 -15.73 3.68
C VAL A 274 -15.36 -14.80 3.36
N GLU A 275 -15.10 -13.65 2.71
CA GLU A 275 -16.13 -12.65 2.40
C GLU A 275 -15.75 -11.82 1.17
N SER A 276 -16.71 -11.02 0.68
CA SER A 276 -16.43 -10.07 -0.41
C SER A 276 -15.72 -8.82 0.10
N LEU A 277 -14.97 -8.15 -0.78
CA LEU A 277 -14.34 -6.87 -0.48
C LEU A 277 -15.34 -5.84 0.06
N GLY A 278 -16.51 -5.73 -0.58
CA GLY A 278 -17.56 -4.80 -0.14
C GLY A 278 -18.10 -5.11 1.25
N SER A 279 -18.31 -6.40 1.58
CA SER A 279 -18.72 -6.81 2.93
C SER A 279 -17.66 -6.48 3.98
N ALA A 280 -16.39 -6.77 3.69
CA ALA A 280 -15.28 -6.44 4.57
C ALA A 280 -15.18 -4.94 4.81
N TYR A 281 -15.28 -4.13 3.75
CA TYR A 281 -15.29 -2.67 3.85
C TYR A 281 -16.43 -2.15 4.74
N LEU A 282 -17.66 -2.64 4.53
CA LEU A 282 -18.81 -2.21 5.35
C LEU A 282 -18.64 -2.57 6.82
N LYS A 283 -18.00 -3.70 7.13
CA LYS A 283 -17.70 -4.09 8.52
C LYS A 283 -16.73 -3.14 9.21
N MET A 284 -15.78 -2.55 8.48
CA MET A 284 -14.84 -1.58 9.04
C MET A 284 -15.53 -0.34 9.62
N TRP A 285 -16.71 0.04 9.12
CA TRP A 285 -17.47 1.17 9.65
C TRP A 285 -17.96 0.98 11.09
N ARG A 286 -17.81 -0.21 11.68
CA ARG A 286 -18.01 -0.44 13.12
C ARG A 286 -16.94 0.27 13.98
N GLY A 287 -15.82 0.65 13.36
CA GLY A 287 -14.72 1.35 14.02
C GLY A 287 -13.80 0.43 14.82
N PRO A 288 -12.84 1.01 15.55
CA PRO A 288 -11.93 0.26 16.40
C PRO A 288 -12.59 -0.14 17.72
N LEU A 289 -12.18 -1.28 18.28
CA LEU A 289 -12.72 -1.87 19.49
C LEU A 289 -11.71 -1.81 20.64
N LEU A 290 -12.21 -1.71 21.87
CA LEU A 290 -11.39 -1.81 23.07
C LEU A 290 -10.87 -3.24 23.24
N THR A 291 -9.61 -3.39 23.61
CA THR A 291 -8.99 -4.68 23.93
C THR A 291 -8.04 -4.57 25.11
N SER A 292 -7.92 -5.64 25.90
CA SER A 292 -6.88 -5.83 26.90
C SER A 292 -5.78 -6.77 26.44
N GLU A 293 -5.94 -7.43 25.28
CA GLU A 293 -4.97 -8.36 24.74
C GLU A 293 -3.73 -7.63 24.25
N ARG A 294 -2.57 -7.96 24.83
CA ARG A 294 -1.26 -7.42 24.45
C ARG A 294 -0.48 -8.42 23.62
N VAL A 295 0.02 -7.99 22.48
CA VAL A 295 0.88 -8.78 21.59
C VAL A 295 2.16 -8.02 21.34
N GLN A 296 3.26 -8.53 21.92
CA GLN A 296 4.57 -7.96 21.71
C GLN A 296 5.07 -8.23 20.29
N ASN A 297 5.89 -7.31 19.78
CA ASN A 297 6.64 -7.52 18.55
C ASN A 297 7.68 -8.62 18.75
N ARG A 298 7.38 -9.84 18.37
CA ARG A 298 8.32 -10.96 18.43
C ARG A 298 8.73 -11.38 17.03
N TYR A 299 10.05 -11.45 16.83
CA TYR A 299 10.68 -12.11 15.71
C TYR A 299 10.76 -13.61 15.95
N ASP A 300 9.67 -14.32 16.09
CA ASP A 300 9.71 -15.77 16.27
C ASP A 300 9.97 -16.46 14.93
N GLY A 301 11.21 -16.33 14.42
CA GLY A 301 11.72 -17.13 13.31
C GLY A 301 11.27 -16.73 11.89
N TYR A 302 10.57 -15.61 11.71
CA TYR A 302 10.16 -15.13 10.40
C TYR A 302 11.29 -14.31 9.76
N VAL A 303 12.06 -14.96 8.89
CA VAL A 303 13.08 -14.28 8.08
C VAL A 303 12.40 -13.72 6.83
N VAL A 304 12.08 -12.43 6.82
CA VAL A 304 11.85 -11.73 5.57
C VAL A 304 13.20 -11.68 4.86
N GLN A 305 13.38 -12.48 3.82
CA GLN A 305 14.59 -12.41 3.02
C GLN A 305 14.67 -11.01 2.40
N GLN A 306 15.64 -10.24 2.89
CA GLN A 306 16.00 -8.91 2.38
C GLN A 306 16.74 -9.01 1.05
#